data_5a4d78fd37a0738d4c5c8f258d871b57
#
_entry.id   5a4d78fd37a0738d4c5c8f258d871b57
#
_cell.length_a   1.000
_cell.length_b   1.000
_cell.length_c   1.000
_cell.angle_alpha   90.00
_cell.angle_beta   90.00
_cell.angle_gamma   90.00
#
_symmetry.space_group_name_H-M   'P 1'
#
loop_
_entity.id
_entity.type
_entity.pdbx_description
1 polymer ?
#
loop_
_entity_poly.entity_id
_entity_poly.type
_entity_poly.pdbx_seq_one_letter_code
_entity_poly.pdbx_strand_id
1 'polypeptide(L)'
;MHGEPPEVRRFPSFAEEVAWVANWAKGLGAEMSEACLVTRTQAVLDRFAEALNAAGVATYRVRRNEAEDRVAPGLRLATMHRVKGLTFGRIAIADANRGILPLEASLAEAADPASRREAEHRERRLLFVAATRARREVNVLVSGDPSPLLPAVVGP
;
A
#
# COMPACT_ATOMS: atom_id res chain seq x y z
N MET A 1 6.90 17.93 -3.21
CA MET A 1 7.64 16.70 -2.88
C MET A 1 8.46 16.27 -4.09
N HIS A 2 9.70 15.99 -3.87
CA HIS A 2 10.62 15.70 -4.96
C HIS A 2 11.42 14.43 -4.73
N GLY A 3 10.76 13.42 -4.18
CA GLY A 3 11.35 12.10 -4.09
C GLY A 3 11.47 11.44 -5.45
N GLU A 4 12.02 10.28 -5.48
CA GLU A 4 12.15 9.51 -6.70
C GLU A 4 10.78 9.10 -7.24
N PRO A 5 10.65 8.93 -8.56
CA PRO A 5 9.38 8.44 -9.13
C PRO A 5 9.02 7.08 -8.54
N PRO A 6 7.72 6.78 -8.40
CA PRO A 6 7.29 5.47 -7.92
C PRO A 6 7.84 4.35 -8.80
N GLU A 7 8.29 3.27 -8.16
CA GLU A 7 8.75 2.08 -8.87
C GLU A 7 7.74 0.96 -8.72
N VAL A 8 7.45 0.29 -9.83
CA VAL A 8 6.60 -0.91 -9.81
C VAL A 8 7.52 -2.13 -9.79
N ARG A 9 7.33 -2.99 -8.80
CA ARG A 9 8.12 -4.22 -8.64
C ARG A 9 7.19 -5.42 -8.76
N ARG A 10 7.58 -6.38 -9.57
CA ARG A 10 6.78 -7.59 -9.81
C ARG A 10 7.43 -8.80 -9.16
N PHE A 11 6.58 -9.64 -8.58
CA PHE A 11 7.02 -10.86 -7.90
C PHE A 11 6.21 -12.04 -8.42
N PRO A 12 6.81 -13.24 -8.49
CA PRO A 12 6.07 -14.41 -8.96
C PRO A 12 5.07 -14.96 -7.94
N SER A 13 5.13 -14.51 -6.68
CA SER A 13 4.23 -15.02 -5.65
C SER A 13 4.08 -14.02 -4.50
N PHE A 14 3.02 -14.22 -3.71
CA PHE A 14 2.83 -13.46 -2.47
C PHE A 14 4.01 -13.65 -1.52
N ALA A 15 4.52 -14.88 -1.41
CA ALA A 15 5.64 -15.15 -0.51
C ALA A 15 6.89 -14.34 -0.89
N GLU A 16 7.15 -14.16 -2.17
CA GLU A 16 8.29 -13.35 -2.59
C GLU A 16 8.05 -11.87 -2.42
N GLU A 17 6.81 -11.43 -2.58
CA GLU A 17 6.44 -10.05 -2.27
C GLU A 17 6.69 -9.76 -0.79
N VAL A 18 6.25 -10.66 0.10
CA VAL A 18 6.48 -10.54 1.54
C VAL A 18 7.98 -10.52 1.85
N ALA A 19 8.75 -11.40 1.21
CA ALA A 19 10.18 -11.45 1.44
C ALA A 19 10.85 -10.13 1.08
N TRP A 20 10.43 -9.52 -0.02
CA TRP A 20 10.95 -8.23 -0.41
C TRP A 20 10.63 -7.16 0.64
N VAL A 21 9.37 -7.13 1.11
CA VAL A 21 8.95 -6.15 2.13
C VAL A 21 9.76 -6.35 3.41
N ALA A 22 9.94 -7.60 3.84
CA ALA A 22 10.70 -7.89 5.06
C ALA A 22 12.14 -7.40 4.94
N ASN A 23 12.79 -7.67 3.81
CA ASN A 23 14.16 -7.22 3.59
C ASN A 23 14.25 -5.70 3.50
N TRP A 24 13.31 -5.09 2.81
CA TRP A 24 13.24 -3.64 2.69
C TRP A 24 13.11 -2.98 4.07
N ALA A 25 12.17 -3.47 4.88
CA ALA A 25 11.93 -2.93 6.21
C ALA A 25 13.15 -3.09 7.11
N LYS A 26 13.73 -4.28 7.12
CA LYS A 26 14.91 -4.55 7.96
C LYS A 26 16.10 -3.68 7.55
N GLY A 27 16.24 -3.41 6.26
CA GLY A 27 17.31 -2.57 5.76
C GLY A 27 17.18 -1.10 6.16
N LEU A 28 16.00 -0.66 6.56
CA LEU A 28 15.79 0.72 6.98
C LEU A 28 16.30 1.00 8.40
N GLY A 29 16.52 -0.04 9.20
CA GLY A 29 17.04 0.14 10.55
C GLY A 29 16.15 1.05 11.38
N ALA A 30 16.71 2.11 11.93
CA ALA A 30 15.97 3.05 12.76
C ALA A 30 14.86 3.80 12.00
N GLU A 31 14.95 3.87 10.66
CA GLU A 31 13.94 4.54 9.85
C GLU A 31 12.74 3.65 9.53
N MET A 32 12.75 2.40 10.00
CA MET A 32 11.63 1.49 9.76
C MET A 32 10.30 2.07 10.26
N SER A 33 10.32 2.76 11.38
CA SER A 33 9.09 3.34 11.97
C SER A 33 8.56 4.54 11.18
N GLU A 34 9.33 5.05 10.21
CA GLU A 34 8.87 6.11 9.33
C GLU A 34 8.43 5.57 7.96
N ALA A 35 8.39 4.25 7.83
CA ALA A 35 7.94 3.59 6.61
C ALA A 35 6.58 2.94 6.84
N CYS A 36 5.78 2.87 5.79
CA CYS A 36 4.44 2.29 5.87
C CYS A 36 4.18 1.34 4.72
N LEU A 37 3.64 0.17 5.05
CA LEU A 37 3.08 -0.75 4.07
C LEU A 37 1.59 -0.43 3.96
N VAL A 38 1.15 -0.16 2.75
CA VAL A 38 -0.22 0.25 2.47
C VAL A 38 -0.90 -0.78 1.60
N THR A 39 -2.12 -1.18 1.97
CA THR A 39 -2.91 -2.12 1.18
C THR A 39 -4.30 -1.54 0.92
N ARG A 40 -5.00 -2.12 -0.06
CA ARG A 40 -6.35 -1.67 -0.40
C ARG A 40 -7.38 -2.07 0.65
N THR A 41 -7.22 -3.25 1.25
CA THR A 41 -8.21 -3.78 2.20
C THR A 41 -7.56 -4.24 3.50
N GLN A 42 -8.38 -4.33 4.56
CA GLN A 42 -7.93 -4.88 5.83
C GLN A 42 -7.54 -6.36 5.70
N ALA A 43 -8.27 -7.12 4.88
CA ALA A 43 -7.98 -8.53 4.70
C ALA A 43 -6.57 -8.74 4.15
N VAL A 44 -6.18 -7.95 3.16
CA VAL A 44 -4.83 -8.02 2.60
C VAL A 44 -3.81 -7.57 3.64
N LEU A 45 -4.14 -6.51 4.39
CA LEU A 45 -3.24 -6.01 5.44
C LEU A 45 -2.99 -7.08 6.50
N ASP A 46 -4.04 -7.81 6.90
CA ASP A 46 -3.92 -8.89 7.88
C ASP A 46 -2.99 -9.98 7.40
N ARG A 47 -3.09 -10.34 6.11
CA ARG A 47 -2.19 -11.35 5.52
C ARG A 47 -0.74 -10.91 5.58
N PHE A 48 -0.46 -9.65 5.26
CA PHE A 48 0.89 -9.12 5.35
C PHE A 48 1.38 -9.04 6.79
N ALA A 49 0.53 -8.61 7.72
CA ALA A 49 0.90 -8.50 9.12
C ALA A 49 1.36 -9.87 9.66
N GLU A 50 0.58 -10.90 9.38
CA GLU A 50 0.91 -12.25 9.83
C GLU A 50 2.23 -12.74 9.22
N ALA A 51 2.37 -12.56 7.91
CA ALA A 51 3.55 -13.04 7.20
C ALA A 51 4.81 -12.27 7.61
N LEU A 52 4.70 -10.96 7.82
CA LEU A 52 5.84 -10.14 8.24
C LEU A 52 6.26 -10.46 9.66
N ASN A 53 5.31 -10.67 10.56
CA ASN A 53 5.64 -11.07 11.94
C ASN A 53 6.36 -12.42 11.93
N ALA A 54 5.90 -13.36 11.10
CA ALA A 54 6.57 -14.65 10.96
C ALA A 54 7.99 -14.51 10.40
N ALA A 55 8.22 -13.48 9.59
CA ALA A 55 9.54 -13.20 9.02
C ALA A 55 10.44 -12.38 9.97
N GLY A 56 9.97 -12.09 11.17
CA GLY A 56 10.76 -11.37 12.17
C GLY A 56 10.71 -9.85 12.06
N VAL A 57 9.72 -9.32 11.36
CA VAL A 57 9.55 -7.86 11.23
C VAL A 57 8.54 -7.39 12.25
N ALA A 58 8.94 -6.46 13.11
CA ALA A 58 8.01 -5.81 14.04
C ALA A 58 7.08 -4.91 13.22
N THR A 59 5.80 -4.93 13.55
CA THR A 59 4.80 -4.12 12.84
C THR A 59 3.97 -3.31 13.82
N TYR A 60 3.48 -2.17 13.34
CA TYR A 60 2.60 -1.28 14.11
C TYR A 60 1.44 -0.88 13.22
N ARG A 61 0.23 -1.29 13.59
CA ARG A 61 -0.95 -0.98 12.79
C ARG A 61 -1.47 0.41 13.12
N VAL A 62 -1.58 1.25 12.09
CA VAL A 62 -2.16 2.58 12.24
C VAL A 62 -3.68 2.44 12.22
N ARG A 63 -4.33 2.82 13.32
CA ARG A 63 -5.77 2.65 13.49
C ARG A 63 -6.50 3.98 13.48
N ARG A 64 -7.76 3.92 13.07
CA ARG A 64 -8.64 5.08 13.14
C ARG A 64 -8.89 5.44 14.59
N ASN A 65 -9.00 6.71 14.87
CA ASN A 65 -9.34 7.24 16.22
C ASN A 65 -8.29 6.98 17.29
N GLU A 66 -7.09 6.58 16.91
CA GLU A 66 -6.00 6.44 17.85
C GLU A 66 -4.92 7.45 17.50
N ALA A 67 -4.31 8.03 18.52
CA ALA A 67 -3.16 8.89 18.32
C ALA A 67 -2.02 8.03 17.78
N GLU A 68 -1.30 8.55 16.79
CA GLU A 68 -0.17 7.85 16.23
C GLU A 68 0.97 7.83 17.26
N ASP A 69 1.44 6.65 17.60
CA ASP A 69 2.60 6.51 18.46
C ASP A 69 3.86 6.49 17.60
N ARG A 70 4.52 7.63 17.52
CA ARG A 70 5.71 7.77 16.67
C ARG A 70 6.96 7.11 17.26
N VAL A 71 6.92 6.76 18.54
CA VAL A 71 8.04 6.06 19.18
C VAL A 71 7.90 4.55 19.14
N ALA A 72 6.71 4.02 18.87
CA ALA A 72 6.55 2.57 18.79
C ALA A 72 7.42 2.02 17.66
N PRO A 73 8.13 0.91 17.90
CA PRO A 73 8.96 0.31 16.87
C PRO A 73 8.11 -0.39 15.82
N GLY A 74 8.68 -0.60 14.65
CA GLY A 74 8.08 -1.44 13.64
C GLY A 74 7.63 -0.72 12.41
N LEU A 75 7.45 -1.51 11.35
CA LEU A 75 6.92 -1.03 10.09
C LEU A 75 5.44 -0.68 10.27
N ARG A 76 5.04 0.52 9.85
CA ARG A 76 3.65 0.92 9.92
C ARG A 76 2.84 0.16 8.89
N LEU A 77 1.64 -0.26 9.28
CA LEU A 77 0.69 -0.96 8.40
C LEU A 77 -0.60 -0.17 8.36
N ALA A 78 -1.10 0.12 7.17
CA ALA A 78 -2.33 0.88 7.03
C ALA A 78 -3.02 0.56 5.72
N THR A 79 -4.34 0.75 5.67
CA THR A 79 -5.07 0.69 4.41
C THR A 79 -4.96 2.03 3.70
N MET A 80 -5.28 2.05 2.40
CA MET A 80 -5.26 3.29 1.62
C MET A 80 -6.19 4.36 2.21
N HIS A 81 -7.32 3.95 2.76
CA HIS A 81 -8.24 4.89 3.39
C HIS A 81 -7.65 5.52 4.65
N ARG A 82 -6.86 4.74 5.37
CA ARG A 82 -6.31 5.19 6.66
C ARG A 82 -5.15 6.16 6.50
N VAL A 83 -4.37 6.05 5.42
CA VAL A 83 -3.21 6.93 5.23
C VAL A 83 -3.58 8.34 4.80
N LYS A 84 -4.83 8.57 4.44
CA LYS A 84 -5.28 9.91 4.06
C LYS A 84 -5.00 10.88 5.19
N GLY A 85 -4.30 11.96 4.90
CA GLY A 85 -3.93 12.97 5.90
C GLY A 85 -2.67 12.66 6.69
N LEU A 86 -2.06 11.50 6.47
CA LEU A 86 -0.80 11.12 7.13
C LEU A 86 0.35 11.22 6.13
N THR A 87 1.58 11.29 6.65
CA THR A 87 2.77 11.27 5.79
C THR A 87 3.80 10.34 6.39
N PHE A 88 4.61 9.73 5.50
CA PHE A 88 5.65 8.80 5.87
C PHE A 88 6.91 9.11 5.07
N GLY A 89 8.05 8.64 5.52
CA GLY A 89 9.27 8.78 4.76
C GLY A 89 9.23 7.91 3.50
N ARG A 90 8.83 6.66 3.66
CA ARG A 90 8.76 5.69 2.57
C ARG A 90 7.48 4.89 2.63
N ILE A 91 6.93 4.55 1.46
CA ILE A 91 5.70 3.77 1.36
C ILE A 91 5.92 2.61 0.39
N ALA A 92 5.41 1.44 0.77
CA ALA A 92 5.26 0.31 -0.14
C ALA A 92 3.77 0.03 -0.27
N ILE A 93 3.23 0.17 -1.47
CA ILE A 93 1.82 -0.15 -1.76
C ILE A 93 1.82 -1.60 -2.22
N ALA A 94 1.27 -2.49 -1.40
CA ALA A 94 1.36 -3.93 -1.62
C ALA A 94 0.10 -4.50 -2.24
N ASP A 95 0.26 -5.63 -2.91
CA ASP A 95 -0.83 -6.36 -3.56
C ASP A 95 -1.60 -5.46 -4.54
N ALA A 96 -0.86 -4.70 -5.34
CA ALA A 96 -1.45 -3.81 -6.34
C ALA A 96 -1.84 -4.62 -7.57
N ASN A 97 -2.67 -5.65 -7.35
CA ASN A 97 -3.06 -6.62 -8.36
C ASN A 97 -4.46 -6.33 -8.88
N ARG A 98 -4.69 -6.77 -10.11
CA ARG A 98 -6.03 -6.74 -10.70
C ARG A 98 -7.00 -7.50 -9.79
N GLY A 99 -8.20 -6.95 -9.59
CA GLY A 99 -9.20 -7.53 -8.70
C GLY A 99 -9.16 -6.97 -7.30
N ILE A 100 -7.99 -6.54 -6.86
CA ILE A 100 -7.81 -5.87 -5.56
C ILE A 100 -7.75 -4.36 -5.77
N LEU A 101 -7.12 -3.92 -6.85
CA LEU A 101 -7.01 -2.50 -7.16
C LEU A 101 -7.28 -2.29 -8.65
N PRO A 102 -8.42 -1.77 -9.08
CA PRO A 102 -9.56 -1.38 -8.23
C PRO A 102 -10.22 -2.59 -7.59
N LEU A 103 -10.84 -2.38 -6.45
CA LEU A 103 -11.47 -3.48 -5.73
C LEU A 103 -12.71 -3.94 -6.49
N GLU A 104 -12.77 -5.23 -6.83
CA GLU A 104 -13.86 -5.79 -7.62
C GLU A 104 -15.24 -5.58 -6.96
N ALA A 105 -15.31 -5.75 -5.65
CA ALA A 105 -16.56 -5.55 -4.93
C ALA A 105 -17.08 -4.13 -5.08
N SER A 106 -16.19 -3.14 -5.11
CA SER A 106 -16.58 -1.74 -5.27
C SER A 106 -17.14 -1.46 -6.66
N LEU A 107 -16.59 -2.13 -7.69
CA LEU A 107 -17.08 -1.97 -9.06
C LEU A 107 -18.37 -2.73 -9.29
N ALA A 108 -18.51 -3.90 -8.65
CA ALA A 108 -19.69 -4.77 -8.82
C ALA A 108 -20.96 -4.14 -8.25
N GLU A 109 -20.82 -3.24 -7.28
CA GLU A 109 -21.97 -2.55 -6.70
C GLU A 109 -22.53 -1.46 -7.61
N ALA A 110 -21.79 -1.06 -8.63
CA ALA A 110 -22.23 -0.02 -9.56
C ALA A 110 -23.30 -0.56 -10.51
N ALA A 111 -24.47 0.12 -10.54
CA ALA A 111 -25.63 -0.35 -11.27
C ALA A 111 -25.58 -0.11 -12.78
N ASP A 112 -24.78 0.86 -13.21
CA ASP A 112 -24.74 1.28 -14.62
C ASP A 112 -23.32 1.74 -15.00
N PRO A 113 -23.04 1.93 -16.30
CA PRO A 113 -21.71 2.32 -16.75
C PRO A 113 -21.19 3.64 -16.17
N ALA A 114 -22.08 4.61 -15.94
CA ALA A 114 -21.66 5.89 -15.36
C ALA A 114 -21.24 5.72 -13.91
N SER A 115 -22.00 4.94 -13.13
CA SER A 115 -21.67 4.66 -11.75
C SER A 115 -20.37 3.86 -11.65
N ARG A 116 -20.15 2.94 -12.59
CA ARG A 116 -18.93 2.15 -12.63
C ARG A 116 -17.72 3.03 -12.91
N ARG A 117 -17.81 3.96 -13.83
CA ARG A 117 -16.72 4.90 -14.11
C ARG A 117 -16.41 5.75 -12.89
N GLU A 118 -17.43 6.16 -12.16
CA GLU A 118 -17.24 6.95 -10.94
C GLU A 118 -16.54 6.13 -9.86
N ALA A 119 -16.92 4.86 -9.72
CA ALA A 119 -16.26 3.95 -8.77
C ALA A 119 -14.76 3.78 -9.14
N GLU A 120 -14.46 3.62 -10.43
CA GLU A 120 -13.08 3.55 -10.90
C GLU A 120 -12.30 4.83 -10.60
N HIS A 121 -12.92 5.98 -10.76
CA HIS A 121 -12.28 7.26 -10.43
C HIS A 121 -11.97 7.36 -8.93
N ARG A 122 -12.88 6.89 -8.08
CA ARG A 122 -12.63 6.89 -6.64
C ARG A 122 -11.44 6.00 -6.29
N GLU A 123 -11.36 4.81 -6.92
CA GLU A 123 -10.23 3.90 -6.69
C GLU A 123 -8.92 4.52 -7.17
N ARG A 124 -8.95 5.20 -8.31
CA ARG A 124 -7.75 5.86 -8.84
C ARG A 124 -7.29 6.98 -7.92
N ARG A 125 -8.22 7.79 -7.42
CA ARG A 125 -7.88 8.86 -6.47
C ARG A 125 -7.30 8.30 -5.17
N LEU A 126 -7.86 7.19 -4.71
CA LEU A 126 -7.40 6.54 -3.49
C LEU A 126 -5.94 6.08 -3.63
N LEU A 127 -5.64 5.46 -4.76
CA LEU A 127 -4.27 5.03 -5.06
C LEU A 127 -3.33 6.24 -5.17
N PHE A 128 -3.75 7.27 -5.88
CA PHE A 128 -2.93 8.47 -6.06
C PHE A 128 -2.63 9.14 -4.72
N VAL A 129 -3.65 9.29 -3.89
CA VAL A 129 -3.46 9.90 -2.55
C VAL A 129 -2.48 9.07 -1.74
N ALA A 130 -2.61 7.74 -1.72
CA ALA A 130 -1.69 6.88 -0.99
C ALA A 130 -0.26 7.07 -1.48
N ALA A 131 -0.06 7.10 -2.80
CA ALA A 131 1.27 7.26 -3.38
C ALA A 131 1.89 8.62 -3.02
N THR A 132 1.08 9.66 -2.82
CA THR A 132 1.59 10.99 -2.51
C THR A 132 1.88 11.20 -1.02
N ARG A 133 1.66 10.20 -0.18
CA ARG A 133 1.93 10.31 1.26
C ARG A 133 3.38 10.05 1.63
N ALA A 134 4.22 9.70 0.69
CA ALA A 134 5.63 9.44 0.95
C ALA A 134 6.47 10.68 0.64
N ARG A 135 7.41 10.98 1.53
CA ARG A 135 8.32 12.10 1.34
C ARG A 135 9.52 11.75 0.46
N ARG A 136 9.91 10.48 0.43
CA ARG A 136 11.16 10.06 -0.23
C ARG A 136 10.99 8.99 -1.29
N GLU A 137 10.20 7.94 -1.00
CA GLU A 137 10.21 6.75 -1.83
C GLU A 137 8.84 6.08 -1.83
N VAL A 138 8.39 5.66 -3.02
CA VAL A 138 7.19 4.84 -3.18
C VAL A 138 7.56 3.62 -4.00
N ASN A 139 7.25 2.44 -3.48
CA ASN A 139 7.35 1.18 -4.22
C ASN A 139 5.95 0.61 -4.35
N VAL A 140 5.58 0.22 -5.56
CA VAL A 140 4.27 -0.41 -5.82
C VAL A 140 4.54 -1.87 -6.15
N LEU A 141 3.95 -2.77 -5.38
CA LEU A 141 4.29 -4.20 -5.42
C LEU A 141 3.15 -5.01 -6.03
N VAL A 142 3.50 -5.86 -6.97
CA VAL A 142 2.56 -6.69 -7.73
C VAL A 142 3.01 -8.14 -7.63
N SER A 143 2.11 -9.04 -7.24
CA SER A 143 2.41 -10.47 -7.18
C SER A 143 1.46 -11.31 -8.05
N GLY A 144 0.63 -10.65 -8.84
CA GLY A 144 -0.27 -11.28 -9.80
C GLY A 144 -0.34 -10.42 -11.06
N ASP A 145 -1.51 -10.35 -11.67
CA ASP A 145 -1.70 -9.42 -12.79
C ASP A 145 -1.67 -7.99 -12.26
N PRO A 146 -0.90 -7.10 -12.89
CA PRO A 146 -0.83 -5.72 -12.41
C PRO A 146 -2.17 -5.01 -12.47
N SER A 147 -2.40 -4.15 -11.50
CA SER A 147 -3.58 -3.29 -11.50
C SER A 147 -3.61 -2.43 -12.75
N PRO A 148 -4.79 -2.28 -13.39
CA PRO A 148 -4.93 -1.36 -14.53
C PRO A 148 -4.82 0.11 -14.13
N LEU A 149 -4.78 0.42 -12.84
CA LEU A 149 -4.67 1.79 -12.36
C LEU A 149 -3.23 2.28 -12.22
N LEU A 150 -2.23 1.41 -12.37
CA LEU A 150 -0.83 1.79 -12.14
C LEU A 150 -0.34 2.97 -12.96
N PRO A 151 -0.74 3.16 -14.23
CA PRO A 151 -0.32 4.34 -14.95
C PRO A 151 -0.67 5.67 -14.28
N ALA A 152 -1.67 5.67 -13.38
CA ALA A 152 -2.07 6.89 -12.67
C ALA A 152 -1.01 7.37 -11.68
N VAL A 153 -0.11 6.50 -11.22
CA VAL A 153 0.91 6.87 -10.24
C VAL A 153 2.32 6.85 -10.79
N VAL A 154 2.58 6.07 -11.85
CA VAL A 154 3.93 5.98 -12.42
C VAL A 154 4.10 6.86 -13.65
N GLY A 155 3.04 7.51 -14.10
CA GLY A 155 3.07 8.39 -15.24
C GLY A 155 3.00 7.65 -16.57
N PRO A 156 2.99 8.42 -17.66
CA PRO A 156 2.90 7.85 -18.99
C PRO A 156 4.14 7.05 -19.40
#